data_ed2263a6fd013df436d23cd378d7320d
#
_entry.id   ed2263a6fd013df436d23cd378d7320d
#
_cell.length_a   1.000
_cell.length_b   1.000
_cell.length_c   1.000
_cell.angle_alpha   90.00
_cell.angle_beta   90.00
_cell.angle_gamma   90.00
#
_symmetry.space_group_name_H-M   'P 1'
#
loop_
_entity.id
_entity.type
_entity.pdbx_description
1 polymer ?
#
loop_
_entity_poly.entity_id
_entity_poly.type
_entity_poly.pdbx_seq_one_letter_code
_entity_poly.pdbx_strand_id
1 'polypeptide(L)'
;MKAKAMLYSISTLLTRNLHDVFGENDPARRRAAIDEIWTEDGVFYDPQTGVHRGRDEIDRVAGAIRATHPDFRYKPIAEPEALGNGGRVQWVSGRPGEAPGYAGTDFIIARDGRIAALYLFFDKLP
;
A
#
# COMPACT_ATOMS: atom_id res chain seq x y z
N MET A 1 -20.02 -14.89 -22.36
CA MET A 1 -19.29 -15.37 -21.18
C MET A 1 -18.78 -14.19 -20.38
N LYS A 2 -18.94 -14.28 -19.08
CA LYS A 2 -18.48 -13.23 -18.19
C LYS A 2 -16.95 -13.25 -18.11
N ALA A 3 -16.32 -12.09 -18.23
CA ALA A 3 -14.88 -11.98 -18.05
C ALA A 3 -14.51 -12.42 -16.62
N LYS A 4 -13.45 -13.18 -16.51
CA LYS A 4 -12.93 -13.60 -15.22
C LYS A 4 -12.31 -12.42 -14.50
N ALA A 5 -12.67 -12.19 -13.25
CA ALA A 5 -12.01 -11.17 -12.45
C ALA A 5 -10.53 -11.52 -12.28
N MET A 6 -9.65 -10.53 -12.45
CA MET A 6 -8.23 -10.73 -12.23
C MET A 6 -7.98 -10.82 -10.73
N LEU A 7 -7.37 -11.94 -10.29
CA LEU A 7 -7.02 -12.18 -8.91
C LEU A 7 -5.52 -12.00 -8.74
N TYR A 8 -5.12 -11.07 -7.89
CA TYR A 8 -3.73 -10.85 -7.57
C TYR A 8 -3.31 -11.68 -6.37
N SER A 9 -2.07 -12.18 -6.40
CA SER A 9 -1.48 -12.79 -5.21
C SER A 9 -1.28 -11.76 -4.12
N ILE A 10 -1.20 -12.21 -2.87
CA ILE A 10 -0.95 -11.32 -1.73
C ILE A 10 0.39 -10.58 -1.91
N SER A 11 1.42 -11.28 -2.37
CA SER A 11 2.71 -10.65 -2.64
C SER A 11 2.61 -9.51 -3.66
N THR A 12 1.85 -9.73 -4.74
CA THR A 12 1.63 -8.71 -5.76
C THR A 12 0.82 -7.53 -5.20
N LEU A 13 -0.22 -7.79 -4.41
CA LEU A 13 -1.00 -6.73 -3.77
C LEU A 13 -0.14 -5.86 -2.87
N LEU A 14 0.69 -6.48 -2.03
CA LEU A 14 1.60 -5.76 -1.15
C LEU A 14 2.58 -4.87 -1.93
N THR A 15 3.21 -5.41 -2.96
CA THR A 15 4.18 -4.69 -3.77
C THR A 15 3.52 -3.57 -4.58
N ARG A 16 2.40 -3.84 -5.21
CA ARG A 16 1.66 -2.84 -5.99
C ARG A 16 1.13 -1.71 -5.10
N ASN A 17 0.68 -2.04 -3.90
CA ASN A 17 0.21 -1.01 -2.98
C ASN A 17 1.33 -0.04 -2.59
N LEU A 18 2.53 -0.54 -2.35
CA LEU A 18 3.68 0.32 -2.08
C LEU A 18 4.04 1.21 -3.27
N HIS A 19 4.12 0.64 -4.47
CA HIS A 19 4.65 1.36 -5.62
C HIS A 19 3.58 2.15 -6.37
N ASP A 20 2.38 1.61 -6.53
CA ASP A 20 1.35 2.18 -7.41
C ASP A 20 0.32 3.01 -6.65
N VAL A 21 0.24 2.90 -5.33
CA VAL A 21 -0.67 3.69 -4.51
C VAL A 21 0.13 4.68 -3.65
N PHE A 22 0.83 4.20 -2.63
CA PHE A 22 1.55 5.07 -1.70
C PHE A 22 2.83 5.65 -2.28
N GLY A 23 3.39 5.03 -3.31
CA GLY A 23 4.57 5.51 -4.03
C GLY A 23 4.26 6.26 -5.32
N GLU A 24 2.99 6.44 -5.70
CA GLU A 24 2.61 7.06 -6.97
C GLU A 24 2.25 8.53 -6.80
N ASN A 25 2.97 9.41 -7.49
CA ASN A 25 2.72 10.85 -7.44
C ASN A 25 1.57 11.29 -8.34
N ASP A 26 1.33 10.59 -9.45
CA ASP A 26 0.26 10.96 -10.37
C ASP A 26 -1.11 10.57 -9.80
N PRO A 27 -2.02 11.54 -9.56
CA PRO A 27 -3.30 11.22 -8.93
C PRO A 27 -4.17 10.27 -9.75
N ALA A 28 -4.15 10.38 -11.08
CA ALA A 28 -4.97 9.53 -11.93
C ALA A 28 -4.46 8.08 -11.92
N ARG A 29 -3.14 7.87 -12.00
CA ARG A 29 -2.56 6.54 -11.92
C ARG A 29 -2.76 5.93 -10.54
N ARG A 30 -2.60 6.71 -9.48
CA ARG A 30 -2.84 6.24 -8.11
C ARG A 30 -4.28 5.76 -7.92
N ARG A 31 -5.25 6.58 -8.38
CA ARG A 31 -6.67 6.21 -8.27
C ARG A 31 -6.99 4.95 -9.08
N ALA A 32 -6.45 4.82 -10.28
CA ALA A 32 -6.65 3.62 -11.10
C ALA A 32 -6.13 2.37 -10.40
N ALA A 33 -4.97 2.47 -9.75
CA ALA A 33 -4.41 1.35 -8.97
C ALA A 33 -5.30 0.99 -7.78
N ILE A 34 -5.79 1.99 -7.04
CA ILE A 34 -6.71 1.77 -5.92
C ILE A 34 -7.96 1.04 -6.38
N ASP A 35 -8.56 1.48 -7.48
CA ASP A 35 -9.77 0.85 -8.02
C ASP A 35 -9.53 -0.60 -8.45
N GLU A 36 -8.31 -0.92 -8.82
CA GLU A 36 -7.95 -2.27 -9.27
C GLU A 36 -7.59 -3.21 -8.12
N ILE A 37 -6.81 -2.75 -7.13
CA ILE A 37 -6.24 -3.63 -6.10
C ILE A 37 -6.91 -3.53 -4.74
N TRP A 38 -7.80 -2.56 -4.51
CA TRP A 38 -8.52 -2.41 -3.25
C TRP A 38 -10.00 -2.77 -3.41
N THR A 39 -10.61 -3.34 -2.36
CA THR A 39 -12.06 -3.48 -2.31
C THR A 39 -12.70 -2.11 -2.12
N GLU A 40 -13.99 -1.97 -2.51
CA GLU A 40 -14.71 -0.71 -2.33
C GLU A 40 -14.81 -0.28 -0.87
N ASP A 41 -14.92 -1.24 0.03
CA ASP A 41 -15.06 -1.04 1.47
C ASP A 41 -13.74 -1.23 2.23
N GLY A 42 -12.62 -1.18 1.53
CA GLY A 42 -11.29 -1.36 2.13
C GLY A 42 -11.01 -0.37 3.25
N VAL A 43 -10.22 -0.80 4.22
CA VAL A 43 -9.89 0.01 5.39
C VAL A 43 -8.38 0.08 5.54
N PHE A 44 -7.89 1.30 5.72
CA PHE A 44 -6.48 1.56 6.02
C PHE A 44 -6.35 2.05 7.46
N TYR A 45 -5.58 1.34 8.25
CA TYR A 45 -5.24 1.69 9.63
C TYR A 45 -3.85 2.31 9.67
N ASP A 46 -3.81 3.63 9.91
CA ASP A 46 -2.57 4.41 9.99
C ASP A 46 -2.35 4.84 11.43
N PRO A 47 -1.20 4.49 12.05
CA PRO A 47 -0.96 4.84 13.46
C PRO A 47 -0.84 6.34 13.71
N GLN A 48 -0.58 7.14 12.68
CA GLN A 48 -0.47 8.60 12.82
C GLN A 48 -1.77 9.35 12.55
N THR A 49 -2.57 8.88 11.60
CA THR A 49 -3.74 9.63 11.12
C THR A 49 -5.07 8.94 11.41
N GLY A 50 -5.04 7.68 11.87
CA GLY A 50 -6.24 6.95 12.26
C GLY A 50 -6.76 6.00 11.19
N VAL A 51 -8.06 5.81 11.14
CA VAL A 51 -8.72 4.81 10.31
C VAL A 51 -9.35 5.49 9.10
N HIS A 52 -9.04 4.99 7.91
CA HIS A 52 -9.54 5.52 6.65
C HIS A 52 -10.34 4.44 5.92
N ARG A 53 -11.60 4.71 5.62
CA ARG A 53 -12.54 3.74 5.05
C ARG A 53 -12.94 4.13 3.64
N GLY A 54 -12.85 3.17 2.71
CA GLY A 54 -13.27 3.33 1.34
C GLY A 54 -12.19 3.93 0.44
N ARG A 55 -12.36 3.72 -0.87
CA ARG A 55 -11.36 4.11 -1.87
C ARG A 55 -11.10 5.60 -1.92
N ASP A 56 -12.12 6.43 -1.75
CA ASP A 56 -11.95 7.89 -1.79
C ASP A 56 -11.06 8.38 -0.66
N GLU A 57 -11.28 7.88 0.55
CA GLU A 57 -10.47 8.24 1.71
C GLU A 57 -9.04 7.70 1.61
N ILE A 58 -8.88 6.48 1.12
CA ILE A 58 -7.56 5.89 0.91
C ILE A 58 -6.78 6.70 -0.11
N ASP A 59 -7.42 7.11 -1.21
CA ASP A 59 -6.80 7.97 -2.22
C ASP A 59 -6.40 9.32 -1.65
N ARG A 60 -7.30 9.94 -0.87
CA ARG A 60 -7.03 11.23 -0.23
C ARG A 60 -5.82 11.15 0.70
N VAL A 61 -5.74 10.14 1.55
CA VAL A 61 -4.64 10.02 2.51
C VAL A 61 -3.33 9.64 1.83
N ALA A 62 -3.38 8.76 0.83
CA ALA A 62 -2.19 8.42 0.05
C ALA A 62 -1.62 9.65 -0.67
N GLY A 63 -2.49 10.47 -1.25
CA GLY A 63 -2.10 11.73 -1.87
C GLY A 63 -1.46 12.70 -0.88
N ALA A 64 -2.02 12.81 0.32
CA ALA A 64 -1.47 13.67 1.37
C ALA A 64 -0.07 13.19 1.81
N ILE A 65 0.12 11.89 1.93
CA ILE A 65 1.43 11.32 2.27
C ILE A 65 2.44 11.64 1.16
N ARG A 66 2.07 11.46 -0.11
CA ARG A 66 2.95 11.78 -1.23
C ARG A 66 3.33 13.26 -1.28
N ALA A 67 2.41 14.13 -0.90
CA ALA A 67 2.66 15.58 -0.90
C ALA A 67 3.71 16.00 0.13
N THR A 68 3.88 15.26 1.23
CA THR A 68 4.88 15.58 2.24
C THR A 68 6.31 15.31 1.75
N HIS A 69 6.50 14.23 0.98
CA HIS A 69 7.80 13.83 0.46
C HIS A 69 7.65 13.24 -0.94
N PRO A 70 7.41 14.08 -1.96
CA PRO A 70 7.14 13.57 -3.32
C PRO A 70 8.35 12.89 -3.96
N ASP A 71 9.55 13.13 -3.46
CA ASP A 71 10.79 12.52 -3.94
C ASP A 71 11.17 11.24 -3.19
N PHE A 72 10.41 10.84 -2.17
CA PHE A 72 10.67 9.60 -1.45
C PHE A 72 10.20 8.40 -2.28
N ARG A 73 10.96 7.32 -2.20
CA ARG A 73 10.61 6.07 -2.84
C ARG A 73 10.53 4.97 -1.81
N TYR A 74 9.52 4.12 -1.95
CA TYR A 74 9.36 2.92 -1.14
C TYR A 74 10.22 1.80 -1.71
N LYS A 75 10.93 1.10 -0.83
CA LYS A 75 11.76 -0.04 -1.20
C LYS A 75 11.50 -1.19 -0.23
N PRO A 76 10.98 -2.34 -0.71
CA PRO A 76 10.93 -3.53 0.11
C PRO A 76 12.33 -3.96 0.52
N ILE A 77 12.52 -4.31 1.79
CA ILE A 77 13.82 -4.76 2.31
C ILE A 77 13.89 -6.28 2.48
N ALA A 78 12.79 -6.97 2.23
CA ALA A 78 12.69 -8.42 2.23
C ALA A 78 11.57 -8.83 1.28
N GLU A 79 11.55 -10.10 0.89
CA GLU A 79 10.45 -10.65 0.09
C GLU A 79 9.14 -10.58 0.89
N PRO A 80 8.02 -10.23 0.25
CA PRO A 80 6.72 -10.32 0.91
C PRO A 80 6.44 -11.73 1.38
N GLU A 81 5.80 -11.84 2.55
CA GLU A 81 5.38 -13.12 3.10
C GLU A 81 3.86 -13.20 3.08
N ALA A 82 3.33 -14.35 2.69
CA ALA A 82 1.89 -14.59 2.62
C ALA A 82 1.53 -15.83 3.43
N LEU A 83 0.39 -15.75 4.12
CA LEU A 83 -0.17 -16.84 4.89
C LEU A 83 -1.69 -16.72 4.87
N GLY A 84 -2.37 -17.73 4.28
CA GLY A 84 -3.82 -17.66 4.14
C GLY A 84 -4.25 -16.45 3.32
N ASN A 85 -5.17 -15.67 3.86
CA ASN A 85 -5.64 -14.43 3.22
C ASN A 85 -4.89 -13.19 3.67
N GLY A 86 -3.81 -13.33 4.40
CA GLY A 86 -3.00 -12.23 4.91
C GLY A 86 -1.56 -12.29 4.43
N GLY A 87 -0.85 -11.18 4.60
CA GLY A 87 0.56 -11.12 4.29
C GLY A 87 1.16 -9.80 4.68
N ARG A 88 2.49 -9.75 4.64
CA ARG A 88 3.23 -8.58 5.09
C ARG A 88 4.44 -8.33 4.21
N VAL A 89 4.86 -7.08 4.17
CA VAL A 89 6.13 -6.67 3.57
C VAL A 89 6.77 -5.58 4.43
N GLN A 90 8.05 -5.74 4.69
CA GLN A 90 8.85 -4.70 5.34
C GLN A 90 9.44 -3.79 4.27
N TRP A 91 9.45 -2.49 4.55
CA TRP A 91 9.92 -1.50 3.59
C TRP A 91 10.65 -0.36 4.28
N VAL A 92 11.45 0.33 3.50
CA VAL A 92 12.01 1.65 3.85
C VAL A 92 11.56 2.67 2.82
N SER A 93 11.55 3.93 3.21
CA SER A 93 11.17 5.04 2.33
C SER A 93 12.12 6.21 2.54
N GLY A 94 12.59 6.77 1.44
CA GLY A 94 13.51 7.91 1.47
C GLY A 94 13.88 8.35 0.07
N ARG A 95 14.75 9.35 -0.02
CA ARG A 95 15.30 9.81 -1.30
C ARG A 95 16.25 8.76 -1.86
N PRO A 96 16.24 8.53 -3.18
CA PRO A 96 17.20 7.63 -3.81
C PRO A 96 18.64 8.02 -3.47
N GLY A 97 19.45 7.04 -3.07
CA GLY A 97 20.85 7.26 -2.73
C GLY A 97 21.13 7.84 -1.34
N GLU A 98 20.07 8.12 -0.56
CA GLU A 98 20.20 8.62 0.80
C GLU A 98 19.72 7.60 1.82
N ALA A 99 20.07 7.81 3.08
CA ALA A 99 19.56 6.98 4.17
C ALA A 99 18.03 7.11 4.26
N PRO A 100 17.32 6.03 4.62
CA PRO A 100 15.86 6.08 4.72
C PRO A 100 15.38 7.10 5.75
N GLY A 101 14.27 7.79 5.43
CA GLY A 101 13.57 8.65 6.35
C GLY A 101 12.53 7.92 7.18
N TYR A 102 11.99 6.83 6.65
CA TYR A 102 10.98 6.00 7.31
C TYR A 102 11.26 4.53 7.08
N ALA A 103 10.80 3.71 8.01
CA ALA A 103 10.76 2.25 7.87
C ALA A 103 9.42 1.77 8.40
N GLY A 104 8.87 0.75 7.77
CA GLY A 104 7.59 0.21 8.18
C GLY A 104 7.33 -1.20 7.70
N THR A 105 6.24 -1.74 8.20
CA THR A 105 5.69 -3.02 7.78
C THR A 105 4.24 -2.80 7.40
N ASP A 106 3.89 -3.21 6.18
CA ASP A 106 2.51 -3.28 5.74
C ASP A 106 2.02 -4.71 5.95
N PHE A 107 0.90 -4.85 6.64
CA PHE A 107 0.17 -6.11 6.75
C PHE A 107 -1.19 -5.96 6.11
N ILE A 108 -1.54 -6.85 5.18
CA ILE A 108 -2.83 -6.81 4.52
C ILE A 108 -3.67 -8.05 4.79
N ILE A 109 -4.98 -7.85 4.75
CA ILE A 109 -5.98 -8.91 4.58
C ILE A 109 -6.58 -8.73 3.20
N ALA A 110 -6.59 -9.82 2.42
CA ALA A 110 -7.18 -9.81 1.07
C ALA A 110 -8.54 -10.49 1.07
N ARG A 111 -9.40 -10.03 0.19
CA ARG A 111 -10.70 -10.64 -0.10
C ARG A 111 -10.92 -10.54 -1.60
N ASP A 112 -11.22 -11.68 -2.22
CA ASP A 112 -11.48 -11.76 -3.67
C ASP A 112 -10.34 -11.18 -4.52
N GLY A 113 -9.09 -11.41 -4.11
CA GLY A 113 -7.92 -10.96 -4.85
C GLY A 113 -7.67 -9.45 -4.77
N ARG A 114 -8.25 -8.77 -3.78
CA ARG A 114 -8.07 -7.34 -3.52
C ARG A 114 -7.79 -7.09 -2.06
N ILE A 115 -7.20 -5.95 -1.75
CA ILE A 115 -6.91 -5.55 -0.38
C ILE A 115 -8.21 -5.12 0.29
N ALA A 116 -8.59 -5.81 1.37
CA ALA A 116 -9.74 -5.45 2.19
C ALA A 116 -9.33 -4.64 3.43
N ALA A 117 -8.12 -4.85 3.92
CA ALA A 117 -7.59 -4.09 5.05
C ALA A 117 -6.07 -3.98 4.92
N LEU A 118 -5.56 -2.81 5.28
CA LEU A 118 -4.13 -2.53 5.38
C LEU A 118 -3.83 -2.00 6.78
N TYR A 119 -2.89 -2.65 7.45
CA TYR A 119 -2.38 -2.22 8.75
C TYR A 119 -0.94 -1.76 8.57
N LEU A 120 -0.66 -0.52 8.90
CA LEU A 120 0.68 0.06 8.83
C LEU A 120 1.31 0.05 10.22
N PHE A 121 2.51 -0.49 10.32
CA PHE A 121 3.33 -0.42 11.52
C PHE A 121 4.64 0.29 11.17
N PHE A 122 5.00 1.33 11.91
CA PHE A 122 6.31 1.92 11.74
C PHE A 122 7.36 1.12 12.50
N ASP A 123 8.49 0.91 11.85
CA ASP A 123 9.62 0.17 12.40
C ASP A 123 10.76 1.15 12.72
N LYS A 124 11.74 0.67 13.48
CA LYS A 124 12.98 1.42 13.70
C LYS A 124 13.71 1.57 12.38
N LEU A 125 14.31 2.75 12.18
CA LEU A 125 15.21 2.96 11.05
C LEU A 125 16.42 2.05 11.17
N PRO A 126 16.89 1.50 10.04
CA PRO A 126 18.07 0.66 10.05
C PRO A 126 19.33 1.41 10.44
#